data_1ed72a713ecdebd0654e05291aa7739d
#
_entry.id   1ed72a713ecdebd0654e05291aa7739d
#
_cell.length_a   1.000
_cell.length_b   1.000
_cell.length_c   1.000
_cell.angle_alpha   90.00
_cell.angle_beta   90.00
_cell.angle_gamma   90.00
#
_symmetry.space_group_name_H-M   'P 1'
#
loop_
_entity.id
_entity.type
_entity.pdbx_description
1 polymer ?
#
loop_
_entity_poly.entity_id
_entity_poly.type
_entity_poly.pdbx_seq_one_letter_code
_entity_poly.pdbx_strand_id
1 'polypeptide(L)'
;MGPVARSLAGLVLVTATMIVTTSVASASESAAGPAQPSIISAAVYALAHPTASPPGSNDFSCRPTAAHPRPVVLSNGTGANAYDDWAGLSGVLKRDGYCVFAPNLGGPEGGMFQAIGDIPTVAGQFGQYVDKVLAATGASKVDIVGHSQGGMMPRYYLKFLGGAAKVGTLVGLAPSNHGTNLDGLVDAVRSLPGGGDFADGVVGAVCPACVQQEVGSSFLTNLNSGGDTMSGVNYTVVATRTDEVVTPYTSAYLTGSTVTNHRLQDYCLVDGTEHINITYDHIAIQLVRNALDPAHAWTPNCLT
;
A
#
# COMPACT_ATOMS: atom_id res chain seq x y z
N MET A 1 -34.62 86.68 23.26
CA MET A 1 -34.41 85.82 22.05
C MET A 1 -33.03 85.20 22.20
N GLY A 2 -32.92 84.04 22.75
CA GLY A 2 -31.66 83.30 22.94
C GLY A 2 -31.59 82.07 22.05
N PRO A 3 -30.44 81.72 21.49
CA PRO A 3 -30.32 80.57 20.62
C PRO A 3 -30.25 79.23 21.42
N VAL A 4 -30.96 78.25 20.91
CA VAL A 4 -31.02 76.86 21.39
C VAL A 4 -29.79 76.14 20.87
N ALA A 5 -28.93 75.63 21.79
CA ALA A 5 -27.85 74.71 21.44
C ALA A 5 -28.40 73.26 21.25
N ARG A 6 -28.14 72.68 20.06
CA ARG A 6 -28.42 71.27 19.81
C ARG A 6 -27.14 70.46 20.06
N SER A 7 -27.18 69.57 21.06
CA SER A 7 -26.18 68.56 21.30
C SER A 7 -26.36 67.39 20.36
N LEU A 8 -25.36 67.08 19.52
CA LEU A 8 -25.24 65.88 18.72
C LEU A 8 -24.52 64.81 19.57
N ALA A 9 -25.27 63.77 19.98
CA ALA A 9 -24.71 62.58 20.60
C ALA A 9 -24.25 61.64 19.48
N GLY A 10 -22.92 61.49 19.36
CA GLY A 10 -22.29 60.53 18.43
C GLY A 10 -22.38 59.11 19.01
N LEU A 11 -23.06 58.23 18.30
CA LEU A 11 -23.11 56.79 18.59
C LEU A 11 -21.83 56.11 18.01
N VAL A 12 -20.91 55.70 18.87
CA VAL A 12 -19.76 54.90 18.48
C VAL A 12 -20.16 53.41 18.42
N LEU A 13 -20.28 52.86 17.21
CA LEU A 13 -20.53 51.44 16.96
C LEU A 13 -19.20 50.70 17.09
N VAL A 14 -18.99 49.94 18.14
CA VAL A 14 -17.84 49.06 18.31
C VAL A 14 -18.22 47.70 17.66
N THR A 15 -17.71 47.43 16.48
CA THR A 15 -17.82 46.11 15.83
C THR A 15 -16.76 45.19 16.42
N ALA A 16 -17.17 44.23 17.25
CA ALA A 16 -16.32 43.16 17.73
C ALA A 16 -16.17 42.12 16.63
N THR A 17 -15.00 42.06 15.99
CA THR A 17 -14.64 40.99 15.03
C THR A 17 -14.27 39.74 15.84
N MET A 18 -15.16 38.74 15.87
CA MET A 18 -14.82 37.41 16.39
C MET A 18 -13.88 36.69 15.43
N ILE A 19 -12.62 36.55 15.83
CA ILE A 19 -11.67 35.66 15.16
C ILE A 19 -12.02 34.22 15.58
N VAL A 20 -12.71 33.49 14.72
CA VAL A 20 -12.90 32.04 14.88
C VAL A 20 -11.58 31.36 14.52
N THR A 21 -10.77 31.04 15.52
CA THR A 21 -9.62 30.15 15.33
C THR A 21 -10.16 28.72 15.19
N THR A 22 -10.28 28.25 13.96
CA THR A 22 -10.46 26.81 13.69
C THR A 22 -9.15 26.12 14.03
N SER A 23 -9.08 25.46 15.20
CA SER A 23 -8.03 24.50 15.50
C SER A 23 -8.21 23.33 14.52
N VAL A 24 -7.33 23.24 13.51
CA VAL A 24 -7.16 22.02 12.73
C VAL A 24 -6.63 20.98 13.72
N ALA A 25 -7.46 20.04 14.11
CA ALA A 25 -7.02 18.88 14.86
C ALA A 25 -5.97 18.16 13.99
N SER A 26 -4.71 18.24 14.39
CA SER A 26 -3.68 17.37 13.82
C SER A 26 -4.13 15.93 14.10
N ALA A 27 -4.42 15.17 13.04
CA ALA A 27 -4.56 13.74 13.19
C ALA A 27 -3.26 13.24 13.85
N SER A 28 -3.37 12.61 15.01
CA SER A 28 -2.20 12.06 15.70
C SER A 28 -1.57 11.04 14.75
N GLU A 29 -0.30 11.26 14.38
CA GLU A 29 0.45 10.23 13.65
C GLU A 29 0.39 8.95 14.46
N SER A 30 -0.03 7.86 13.81
CA SER A 30 -0.07 6.56 14.45
C SER A 30 1.35 6.17 14.87
N ALA A 31 1.53 5.73 16.12
CA ALA A 31 2.84 5.36 16.63
C ALA A 31 3.43 4.20 15.78
N ALA A 32 4.69 4.32 15.39
CA ALA A 32 5.39 3.26 14.69
C ALA A 32 5.56 2.05 15.61
N GLY A 33 5.13 0.88 15.14
CA GLY A 33 5.37 -0.40 15.81
C GLY A 33 6.79 -0.92 15.57
N PRO A 34 7.23 -1.95 16.31
CA PRO A 34 8.54 -2.60 16.13
C PRO A 34 8.60 -3.40 14.83
N ALA A 35 9.82 -3.70 14.36
CA ALA A 35 10.01 -4.68 13.29
C ALA A 35 9.59 -6.07 13.76
N GLN A 36 9.04 -6.86 12.84
CA GLN A 36 8.57 -8.22 13.10
C GLN A 36 9.28 -9.22 12.18
N PRO A 37 9.51 -10.45 12.64
CA PRO A 37 10.19 -11.48 11.85
C PRO A 37 9.24 -12.24 10.92
N SER A 38 7.92 -12.11 11.06
CA SER A 38 6.92 -12.81 10.26
C SER A 38 5.59 -12.09 10.28
N ILE A 39 4.73 -12.37 9.29
CA ILE A 39 3.38 -11.82 9.25
C ILE A 39 2.55 -12.24 10.47
N ILE A 40 2.73 -13.47 10.97
CA ILE A 40 2.00 -13.95 12.15
C ILE A 40 2.31 -13.12 13.39
N SER A 41 3.61 -12.87 13.66
CA SER A 41 4.00 -12.02 14.80
C SER A 41 3.52 -10.57 14.63
N ALA A 42 3.53 -10.07 13.40
CA ALA A 42 3.03 -8.75 13.08
C ALA A 42 1.50 -8.65 13.27
N ALA A 43 0.74 -9.65 12.81
CA ALA A 43 -0.71 -9.69 13.00
C ALA A 43 -1.10 -9.80 14.49
N VAL A 44 -0.38 -10.59 15.29
CA VAL A 44 -0.59 -10.64 16.76
C VAL A 44 -0.33 -9.26 17.39
N TYR A 45 0.73 -8.57 16.96
CA TYR A 45 0.99 -7.21 17.45
C TYR A 45 -0.11 -6.23 17.01
N ALA A 46 -0.56 -6.29 15.75
CA ALA A 46 -1.60 -5.44 15.19
C ALA A 46 -2.95 -5.61 15.92
N LEU A 47 -3.30 -6.82 16.36
CA LEU A 47 -4.51 -7.05 17.18
C LEU A 47 -4.51 -6.22 18.46
N ALA A 48 -3.36 -6.07 19.11
CA ALA A 48 -3.23 -5.26 20.33
C ALA A 48 -3.00 -3.76 20.03
N HIS A 49 -2.58 -3.42 18.80
CA HIS A 49 -2.21 -2.06 18.36
C HIS A 49 -2.76 -1.76 16.96
N PRO A 50 -4.09 -1.71 16.77
CA PRO A 50 -4.72 -1.68 15.44
C PRO A 50 -4.41 -0.42 14.62
N THR A 51 -3.89 0.61 15.24
CA THR A 51 -3.46 1.86 14.57
C THR A 51 -1.95 1.97 14.36
N ALA A 52 -1.17 0.92 14.70
CA ALA A 52 0.28 0.96 14.53
C ALA A 52 0.66 1.10 13.05
N SER A 53 1.66 1.95 12.78
CA SER A 53 2.32 2.04 11.48
C SER A 53 3.51 1.09 11.41
N PRO A 54 3.88 0.57 10.23
CA PRO A 54 5.14 -0.15 10.05
C PRO A 54 6.35 0.68 10.49
N PRO A 55 7.43 0.05 10.96
CA PRO A 55 8.59 0.77 11.49
C PRO A 55 9.20 1.71 10.43
N GLY A 56 9.33 2.98 10.80
CA GLY A 56 9.94 4.01 9.95
C GLY A 56 9.09 4.52 8.79
N SER A 57 7.82 4.12 8.72
CA SER A 57 6.88 4.61 7.70
C SER A 57 6.09 5.84 8.17
N ASN A 58 5.42 6.48 7.20
CA ASN A 58 4.44 7.56 7.37
C ASN A 58 5.00 8.85 7.99
N ASP A 59 6.31 9.06 7.93
CA ASP A 59 6.93 10.34 8.28
C ASP A 59 6.78 11.33 7.10
N PHE A 60 5.74 12.15 7.12
CA PHE A 60 5.48 13.17 6.10
C PHE A 60 6.46 14.36 6.14
N SER A 61 7.34 14.43 7.14
CA SER A 61 8.47 15.37 7.15
C SER A 61 9.69 14.84 6.40
N CYS A 62 9.72 13.56 6.05
CA CYS A 62 10.80 12.90 5.29
C CYS A 62 11.05 13.61 3.95
N ARG A 63 12.30 13.79 3.59
CA ARG A 63 12.69 14.35 2.29
C ARG A 63 13.54 13.33 1.53
N PRO A 64 13.13 12.97 0.30
CA PRO A 64 13.92 12.12 -0.57
C PRO A 64 15.31 12.70 -0.83
N THR A 65 16.31 11.84 -0.96
CA THR A 65 17.68 12.20 -1.25
C THR A 65 18.00 12.07 -2.75
N ALA A 66 19.15 12.59 -3.18
CA ALA A 66 19.60 12.38 -4.56
C ALA A 66 19.85 10.89 -4.89
N ALA A 67 20.24 10.08 -3.89
CA ALA A 67 20.41 8.65 -4.05
C ALA A 67 19.06 7.92 -4.18
N HIS A 68 18.05 8.36 -3.44
CA HIS A 68 16.69 7.79 -3.45
C HIS A 68 15.66 8.90 -3.67
N PRO A 69 15.51 9.38 -4.93
CA PRO A 69 14.71 10.56 -5.24
C PRO A 69 13.19 10.29 -5.22
N ARG A 70 12.79 9.04 -5.18
CA ARG A 70 11.39 8.63 -5.15
C ARG A 70 11.04 7.98 -3.80
N PRO A 71 10.03 8.51 -3.08
CA PRO A 71 9.51 7.83 -1.90
C PRO A 71 8.84 6.51 -2.30
N VAL A 72 8.85 5.54 -1.38
CA VAL A 72 8.22 4.23 -1.58
C VAL A 72 6.87 4.19 -0.88
N VAL A 73 5.82 3.82 -1.63
CA VAL A 73 4.47 3.58 -1.09
C VAL A 73 4.22 2.09 -1.06
N LEU A 74 3.93 1.56 0.12
CA LEU A 74 3.63 0.15 0.38
C LEU A 74 2.12 -0.08 0.31
N SER A 75 1.68 -1.11 -0.40
CA SER A 75 0.26 -1.46 -0.60
C SER A 75 0.01 -2.89 -0.17
N ASN A 76 -0.77 -3.08 0.89
CA ASN A 76 -1.03 -4.39 1.51
C ASN A 76 -2.01 -5.26 0.70
N GLY A 77 -1.97 -6.56 0.98
CA GLY A 77 -2.88 -7.57 0.42
C GLY A 77 -4.29 -7.50 1.00
N THR A 78 -5.21 -8.29 0.40
CA THR A 78 -6.60 -8.42 0.85
C THR A 78 -6.66 -8.97 2.27
N GLY A 79 -7.39 -8.29 3.15
CA GLY A 79 -7.56 -8.69 4.55
C GLY A 79 -6.37 -8.36 5.45
N ALA A 80 -5.20 -8.03 4.90
CA ALA A 80 -4.06 -7.57 5.66
C ALA A 80 -4.13 -6.05 5.91
N ASN A 81 -3.41 -5.56 6.91
CA ASN A 81 -3.21 -4.13 7.11
C ASN A 81 -1.76 -3.71 6.84
N ALA A 82 -1.51 -2.41 6.84
CA ALA A 82 -0.19 -1.89 6.53
C ALA A 82 0.90 -2.40 7.50
N TYR A 83 0.55 -2.62 8.78
CA TYR A 83 1.53 -3.08 9.75
C TYR A 83 1.88 -4.56 9.56
N ASP A 84 0.88 -5.45 9.47
CA ASP A 84 1.15 -6.88 9.39
C ASP A 84 1.84 -7.29 8.08
N ASP A 85 1.53 -6.64 6.96
CA ASP A 85 2.24 -6.90 5.71
C ASP A 85 3.67 -6.31 5.69
N TRP A 86 3.92 -5.18 6.34
CA TRP A 86 5.12 -4.40 6.08
C TRP A 86 6.05 -4.19 7.26
N ALA A 87 5.78 -4.77 8.44
CA ALA A 87 6.62 -4.60 9.62
C ALA A 87 8.05 -5.18 9.44
N GLY A 88 8.26 -6.08 8.49
CA GLY A 88 9.59 -6.56 8.08
C GLY A 88 10.28 -5.61 7.10
N LEU A 89 9.68 -5.38 5.94
CA LEU A 89 10.28 -4.64 4.82
C LEU A 89 10.45 -3.15 5.08
N SER A 90 9.45 -2.50 5.70
CA SER A 90 9.45 -1.03 5.87
C SER A 90 10.68 -0.51 6.58
N GLY A 91 11.09 -1.16 7.68
CA GLY A 91 12.29 -0.82 8.43
C GLY A 91 13.59 -1.05 7.63
N VAL A 92 13.60 -2.03 6.72
CA VAL A 92 14.74 -2.25 5.80
C VAL A 92 14.87 -1.06 4.85
N LEU A 93 13.82 -0.70 4.14
CA LEU A 93 13.82 0.42 3.20
C LEU A 93 14.14 1.76 3.89
N LYS A 94 13.65 1.96 5.13
CA LYS A 94 14.02 3.15 5.91
C LYS A 94 15.51 3.20 6.22
N ARG A 95 16.13 2.08 6.59
CA ARG A 95 17.60 2.00 6.83
C ARG A 95 18.40 2.20 5.54
N ASP A 96 17.87 1.79 4.39
CA ASP A 96 18.47 2.04 3.08
C ASP A 96 18.36 3.52 2.65
N GLY A 97 17.61 4.35 3.40
CA GLY A 97 17.50 5.79 3.17
C GLY A 97 16.28 6.24 2.39
N TYR A 98 15.30 5.36 2.16
CA TYR A 98 14.04 5.75 1.52
C TYR A 98 13.09 6.47 2.47
N CYS A 99 12.29 7.38 1.94
CA CYS A 99 11.05 7.83 2.58
C CYS A 99 9.97 6.78 2.31
N VAL A 100 9.45 6.15 3.36
CA VAL A 100 8.50 5.02 3.26
C VAL A 100 7.13 5.44 3.75
N PHE A 101 6.09 5.06 3.01
CA PHE A 101 4.70 5.37 3.32
C PHE A 101 3.84 4.10 3.16
N ALA A 102 2.93 3.86 4.09
CA ALA A 102 2.10 2.67 4.12
C ALA A 102 0.69 3.03 4.64
N PRO A 103 -0.30 3.24 3.76
CA PRO A 103 -1.67 3.52 4.15
C PRO A 103 -2.46 2.25 4.48
N ASN A 104 -3.45 2.37 5.35
CA ASN A 104 -4.57 1.44 5.46
C ASN A 104 -5.74 1.97 4.61
N LEU A 105 -6.17 1.19 3.62
CA LEU A 105 -7.21 1.59 2.66
C LEU A 105 -8.19 0.44 2.39
N GLY A 106 -9.43 0.78 2.02
CA GLY A 106 -10.41 -0.21 1.58
C GLY A 106 -10.98 -1.09 2.69
N GLY A 107 -10.87 -0.67 3.93
CA GLY A 107 -11.46 -1.31 5.11
C GLY A 107 -11.99 -0.27 6.09
N PRO A 108 -12.55 -0.70 7.24
CA PRO A 108 -12.97 0.20 8.31
C PRO A 108 -11.79 1.02 8.86
N GLU A 109 -12.03 2.29 9.20
CA GLU A 109 -11.02 3.12 9.85
C GLU A 109 -10.59 2.51 11.19
N GLY A 110 -9.27 2.36 11.39
CA GLY A 110 -8.73 1.69 12.58
C GLY A 110 -9.01 0.19 12.65
N GLY A 111 -9.64 -0.40 11.62
CA GLY A 111 -9.91 -1.83 11.54
C GLY A 111 -8.65 -2.62 11.18
N MET A 112 -8.58 -3.85 11.68
CA MET A 112 -7.46 -4.75 11.40
C MET A 112 -7.44 -5.23 9.94
N PHE A 113 -8.63 -5.49 9.37
CA PHE A 113 -8.78 -6.02 8.03
C PHE A 113 -8.99 -4.89 7.02
N GLN A 114 -8.04 -4.74 6.10
CA GLN A 114 -8.02 -3.71 5.07
C GLN A 114 -8.06 -4.33 3.68
N ALA A 115 -8.13 -3.51 2.63
CA ALA A 115 -8.14 -3.93 1.23
C ALA A 115 -9.26 -4.93 0.88
N ILE A 116 -10.43 -4.83 1.52
CA ILE A 116 -11.59 -5.69 1.29
C ILE A 116 -12.68 -5.01 0.45
N GLY A 117 -12.61 -3.70 0.30
CA GLY A 117 -13.56 -2.88 -0.45
C GLY A 117 -13.46 -3.03 -1.97
N ASP A 118 -14.35 -2.36 -2.70
CA ASP A 118 -14.34 -2.28 -4.15
C ASP A 118 -13.00 -1.75 -4.69
N ILE A 119 -12.30 -2.56 -5.51
CA ILE A 119 -10.92 -2.26 -5.93
C ILE A 119 -10.79 -0.94 -6.70
N PRO A 120 -11.67 -0.58 -7.65
CA PRO A 120 -11.65 0.75 -8.27
C PRO A 120 -11.73 1.91 -7.27
N THR A 121 -12.58 1.79 -6.26
CA THR A 121 -12.72 2.78 -5.17
C THR A 121 -11.44 2.87 -4.34
N VAL A 122 -10.87 1.72 -3.96
CA VAL A 122 -9.61 1.64 -3.21
C VAL A 122 -8.44 2.21 -4.02
N ALA A 123 -8.40 1.95 -5.34
CA ALA A 123 -7.41 2.53 -6.24
C ALA A 123 -7.51 4.06 -6.31
N GLY A 124 -8.73 4.61 -6.23
CA GLY A 124 -8.97 6.06 -6.11
C GLY A 124 -8.42 6.65 -4.81
N GLN A 125 -8.67 5.97 -3.66
CA GLN A 125 -8.11 6.34 -2.36
C GLN A 125 -6.58 6.25 -2.37
N PHE A 126 -6.03 5.21 -2.99
CA PHE A 126 -4.59 5.03 -3.16
C PHE A 126 -3.97 6.18 -3.97
N GLY A 127 -4.61 6.60 -5.06
CA GLY A 127 -4.19 7.73 -5.86
C GLY A 127 -4.15 9.05 -5.06
N GLN A 128 -5.17 9.31 -4.23
CA GLN A 128 -5.19 10.47 -3.33
C GLN A 128 -4.06 10.40 -2.29
N TYR A 129 -3.75 9.20 -1.77
CA TYR A 129 -2.65 9.03 -0.84
C TYR A 129 -1.29 9.27 -1.52
N VAL A 130 -1.09 8.79 -2.76
CA VAL A 130 0.10 9.10 -3.55
C VAL A 130 0.25 10.61 -3.75
N ASP A 131 -0.83 11.33 -4.04
CA ASP A 131 -0.82 12.79 -4.19
C ASP A 131 -0.41 13.49 -2.88
N LYS A 132 -0.89 13.01 -1.74
CA LYS A 132 -0.47 13.49 -0.41
C LYS A 132 1.03 13.27 -0.18
N VAL A 133 1.56 12.09 -0.53
CA VAL A 133 2.99 11.76 -0.41
C VAL A 133 3.83 12.67 -1.29
N LEU A 134 3.46 12.85 -2.56
CA LEU A 134 4.16 13.73 -3.49
C LEU A 134 4.17 15.19 -3.01
N ALA A 135 3.03 15.70 -2.55
CA ALA A 135 2.91 17.06 -2.01
C ALA A 135 3.78 17.26 -0.76
N ALA A 136 3.83 16.27 0.14
CA ALA A 136 4.61 16.36 1.37
C ALA A 136 6.12 16.24 1.12
N THR A 137 6.54 15.37 0.21
CA THR A 137 7.97 15.06 -0.04
C THR A 137 8.61 15.97 -1.08
N GLY A 138 7.82 16.61 -1.95
CA GLY A 138 8.30 17.38 -3.11
C GLY A 138 8.81 16.50 -4.26
N ALA A 139 8.65 15.18 -4.18
CA ALA A 139 9.03 14.26 -5.25
C ALA A 139 8.08 14.38 -6.45
N SER A 140 8.60 14.14 -7.66
CA SER A 140 7.77 14.13 -8.88
C SER A 140 7.09 12.78 -9.14
N LYS A 141 7.64 11.68 -8.59
CA LYS A 141 7.13 10.32 -8.70
C LYS A 141 7.36 9.57 -7.40
N VAL A 142 6.57 8.51 -7.19
CA VAL A 142 6.79 7.49 -6.16
C VAL A 142 7.23 6.18 -6.82
N ASP A 143 7.80 5.26 -6.04
CA ASP A 143 7.84 3.84 -6.34
C ASP A 143 6.82 3.12 -5.46
N ILE A 144 6.24 2.03 -5.97
CA ILE A 144 5.21 1.25 -5.26
C ILE A 144 5.75 -0.16 -5.03
N VAL A 145 5.58 -0.66 -3.81
CA VAL A 145 5.75 -2.08 -3.50
C VAL A 145 4.43 -2.60 -2.95
N GLY A 146 3.89 -3.63 -3.57
CA GLY A 146 2.60 -4.17 -3.19
C GLY A 146 2.60 -5.68 -3.06
N HIS A 147 1.82 -6.20 -2.12
CA HIS A 147 1.61 -7.62 -1.88
C HIS A 147 0.23 -8.05 -2.39
N SER A 148 0.14 -9.20 -3.07
CA SER A 148 -1.14 -9.78 -3.48
C SER A 148 -2.01 -8.76 -4.25
N GLN A 149 -3.23 -8.47 -3.79
CA GLN A 149 -4.06 -7.36 -4.32
C GLN A 149 -3.29 -6.04 -4.38
N GLY A 150 -2.49 -5.73 -3.38
CA GLY A 150 -1.70 -4.50 -3.33
C GLY A 150 -0.64 -4.40 -4.41
N GLY A 151 -0.23 -5.52 -5.02
CA GLY A 151 0.62 -5.55 -6.21
C GLY A 151 -0.16 -5.44 -7.52
N MET A 152 -1.43 -5.83 -7.53
CA MET A 152 -2.31 -5.78 -8.70
C MET A 152 -3.12 -4.47 -8.78
N MET A 153 -3.75 -4.02 -7.68
CA MET A 153 -4.62 -2.83 -7.65
C MET A 153 -3.93 -1.56 -8.17
N PRO A 154 -2.64 -1.30 -7.87
CA PRO A 154 -1.96 -0.13 -8.44
C PRO A 154 -1.95 -0.11 -9.98
N ARG A 155 -2.05 -1.25 -10.67
CA ARG A 155 -2.18 -1.27 -12.13
C ARG A 155 -3.48 -0.60 -12.59
N TYR A 156 -4.57 -0.72 -11.81
CA TYR A 156 -5.81 0.02 -12.08
C TYR A 156 -5.59 1.53 -11.93
N TYR A 157 -4.92 1.96 -10.86
CA TYR A 157 -4.54 3.36 -10.67
C TYR A 157 -3.67 3.89 -11.82
N LEU A 158 -2.65 3.12 -12.24
CA LEU A 158 -1.77 3.49 -13.36
C LEU A 158 -2.55 3.66 -14.66
N LYS A 159 -3.46 2.74 -14.96
CA LYS A 159 -4.13 2.64 -16.25
C LYS A 159 -5.33 3.60 -16.39
N PHE A 160 -6.15 3.70 -15.35
CA PHE A 160 -7.44 4.38 -15.44
C PHE A 160 -7.53 5.70 -14.67
N LEU A 161 -6.61 5.93 -13.71
CA LEU A 161 -6.66 7.09 -12.82
C LEU A 161 -5.45 8.03 -12.97
N GLY A 162 -4.71 7.91 -14.08
CA GLY A 162 -3.59 8.82 -14.40
C GLY A 162 -2.31 8.56 -13.60
N GLY A 163 -2.23 7.45 -12.86
CA GLY A 163 -1.08 7.12 -12.00
C GLY A 163 0.23 6.92 -12.74
N ALA A 164 0.21 6.53 -14.03
CA ALA A 164 1.44 6.28 -14.81
C ALA A 164 2.39 7.49 -14.87
N ALA A 165 1.86 8.71 -14.82
CA ALA A 165 2.66 9.92 -14.77
C ALA A 165 3.39 10.12 -13.42
N LYS A 166 2.88 9.51 -12.35
CA LYS A 166 3.29 9.72 -10.95
C LYS A 166 4.09 8.55 -10.36
N VAL A 167 4.28 7.45 -11.12
CA VAL A 167 4.96 6.23 -10.63
C VAL A 167 6.19 5.96 -11.49
N GLY A 168 7.29 5.59 -10.85
CA GLY A 168 8.52 5.16 -11.50
C GLY A 168 8.60 3.65 -11.65
N THR A 169 8.41 2.94 -10.54
CA THR A 169 8.51 1.47 -10.47
C THR A 169 7.31 0.90 -9.69
N LEU A 170 6.75 -0.21 -10.16
CA LEU A 170 5.80 -1.04 -9.43
C LEU A 170 6.42 -2.42 -9.19
N VAL A 171 6.62 -2.78 -7.92
CA VAL A 171 7.06 -4.11 -7.50
C VAL A 171 5.88 -4.85 -6.89
N GLY A 172 5.53 -6.01 -7.44
CA GLY A 172 4.49 -6.89 -6.92
C GLY A 172 5.09 -8.14 -6.28
N LEU A 173 4.79 -8.40 -5.03
CA LEU A 173 5.08 -9.63 -4.31
C LEU A 173 3.83 -10.53 -4.37
N ALA A 174 3.94 -11.68 -5.02
CA ALA A 174 2.83 -12.60 -5.28
C ALA A 174 1.51 -11.90 -5.74
N PRO A 175 1.58 -10.95 -6.72
CA PRO A 175 0.40 -10.14 -7.06
C PRO A 175 -0.67 -10.97 -7.78
N SER A 176 -1.94 -10.72 -7.49
CA SER A 176 -3.08 -11.38 -8.14
C SER A 176 -3.40 -10.81 -9.54
N ASN A 177 -2.37 -10.60 -10.37
CA ASN A 177 -2.44 -9.88 -11.65
C ASN A 177 -3.44 -10.48 -12.64
N HIS A 178 -3.52 -11.80 -12.72
CA HIS A 178 -4.44 -12.54 -13.60
C HIS A 178 -5.44 -13.39 -12.81
N GLY A 179 -5.58 -13.08 -11.53
CA GLY A 179 -6.58 -13.67 -10.64
C GLY A 179 -6.07 -14.74 -9.72
N THR A 180 -6.97 -15.09 -8.82
CA THR A 180 -6.84 -16.16 -7.83
C THR A 180 -8.15 -16.90 -7.73
N ASN A 181 -8.18 -18.03 -7.02
CA ASN A 181 -9.45 -18.64 -6.62
C ASN A 181 -9.91 -18.05 -5.26
N LEU A 182 -11.22 -17.99 -5.06
CA LEU A 182 -11.79 -17.44 -3.83
C LEU A 182 -11.41 -18.26 -2.59
N ASP A 183 -11.37 -19.58 -2.71
CA ASP A 183 -11.07 -20.49 -1.60
C ASP A 183 -9.65 -20.24 -1.07
N GLY A 184 -8.65 -20.14 -1.95
CA GLY A 184 -7.28 -19.84 -1.55
C GLY A 184 -7.14 -18.49 -0.84
N LEU A 185 -7.85 -17.47 -1.31
CA LEU A 185 -7.85 -16.15 -0.66
C LEU A 185 -8.51 -16.19 0.72
N VAL A 186 -9.63 -16.89 0.87
CA VAL A 186 -10.34 -17.05 2.14
C VAL A 186 -9.49 -17.85 3.14
N ASP A 187 -8.82 -18.92 2.68
CA ASP A 187 -7.95 -19.74 3.53
C ASP A 187 -6.70 -18.93 3.99
N ALA A 188 -6.14 -18.10 3.12
CA ALA A 188 -5.04 -17.20 3.50
C ALA A 188 -5.48 -16.23 4.61
N VAL A 189 -6.66 -15.60 4.49
CA VAL A 189 -7.20 -14.73 5.56
C VAL A 189 -7.46 -15.50 6.85
N ARG A 190 -7.99 -16.72 6.78
CA ARG A 190 -8.23 -17.59 7.96
C ARG A 190 -6.95 -17.96 8.69
N SER A 191 -5.83 -18.04 8.00
CA SER A 191 -4.53 -18.36 8.62
C SER A 191 -3.97 -17.25 9.49
N LEU A 192 -4.47 -16.02 9.33
CA LEU A 192 -4.06 -14.88 10.15
C LEU A 192 -4.75 -14.90 11.54
N PRO A 193 -4.08 -14.44 12.60
CA PRO A 193 -4.71 -14.27 13.92
C PRO A 193 -5.98 -13.40 13.84
N GLY A 194 -7.12 -13.92 14.31
CA GLY A 194 -8.42 -13.26 14.20
C GLY A 194 -9.10 -13.40 12.82
N GLY A 195 -8.42 -13.98 11.85
CA GLY A 195 -8.92 -14.10 10.47
C GLY A 195 -10.06 -15.09 10.30
N GLY A 196 -10.20 -16.10 11.19
CA GLY A 196 -11.27 -17.09 11.13
C GLY A 196 -12.65 -16.44 11.24
N ASP A 197 -12.90 -15.72 12.32
CA ASP A 197 -14.18 -15.04 12.55
C ASP A 197 -14.47 -14.00 11.45
N PHE A 198 -13.44 -13.31 10.97
CA PHE A 198 -13.56 -12.37 9.85
C PHE A 198 -13.93 -13.08 8.55
N ALA A 199 -13.22 -14.15 8.18
CA ALA A 199 -13.49 -14.90 6.94
C ALA A 199 -14.90 -15.50 6.94
N ASP A 200 -15.36 -16.05 8.06
CA ASP A 200 -16.72 -16.59 8.20
C ASP A 200 -17.80 -15.50 8.09
N GLY A 201 -17.51 -14.29 8.55
CA GLY A 201 -18.38 -13.13 8.37
C GLY A 201 -18.38 -12.57 6.95
N VAL A 202 -17.24 -12.63 6.25
CA VAL A 202 -17.04 -12.09 4.88
C VAL A 202 -17.68 -12.97 3.81
N VAL A 203 -17.59 -14.29 3.92
CA VAL A 203 -18.20 -15.23 2.95
C VAL A 203 -19.72 -15.04 2.85
N GLY A 204 -20.35 -14.48 3.87
CA GLY A 204 -21.80 -14.22 3.89
C GLY A 204 -22.24 -12.85 3.37
N ALA A 205 -21.37 -11.85 3.22
CA ALA A 205 -21.84 -10.50 2.97
C ALA A 205 -20.97 -9.54 2.16
N VAL A 206 -19.63 -9.37 2.33
CA VAL A 206 -19.01 -8.13 1.81
C VAL A 206 -17.49 -8.20 1.65
N CYS A 207 -16.97 -8.95 0.68
CA CYS A 207 -15.64 -8.67 0.16
C CYS A 207 -15.70 -8.44 -1.36
N PRO A 208 -16.11 -7.26 -1.83
CA PRO A 208 -16.07 -6.94 -3.26
C PRO A 208 -14.71 -7.23 -3.88
N ALA A 209 -13.63 -6.92 -3.17
CA ALA A 209 -12.27 -7.20 -3.61
C ALA A 209 -12.02 -8.68 -3.85
N CYS A 210 -12.58 -9.58 -3.03
CA CYS A 210 -12.41 -11.02 -3.19
C CYS A 210 -12.97 -11.50 -4.54
N VAL A 211 -14.23 -11.12 -4.83
CA VAL A 211 -14.90 -11.48 -6.10
C VAL A 211 -14.21 -10.85 -7.30
N GLN A 212 -13.74 -9.61 -7.17
CA GLN A 212 -13.05 -8.91 -8.24
C GLN A 212 -11.70 -9.54 -8.60
N GLN A 213 -11.08 -10.26 -7.68
CA GLN A 213 -9.81 -10.98 -7.91
C GLN A 213 -9.99 -12.40 -8.45
N GLU A 214 -11.22 -12.89 -8.60
CA GLU A 214 -11.46 -14.19 -9.21
C GLU A 214 -11.03 -14.20 -10.68
N VAL A 215 -10.43 -15.33 -11.09
CA VAL A 215 -10.07 -15.56 -12.49
C VAL A 215 -11.28 -15.38 -13.39
N GLY A 216 -11.14 -14.52 -14.40
CA GLY A 216 -12.22 -14.24 -15.37
C GLY A 216 -13.26 -13.23 -14.89
N SER A 217 -13.09 -12.63 -13.72
CA SER A 217 -13.95 -11.52 -13.28
C SER A 217 -13.97 -10.38 -14.30
N SER A 218 -15.08 -9.65 -14.36
CA SER A 218 -15.19 -8.46 -15.24
C SER A 218 -14.14 -7.39 -14.90
N PHE A 219 -13.78 -7.27 -13.63
CA PHE A 219 -12.72 -6.36 -13.18
C PHE A 219 -11.37 -6.74 -13.79
N LEU A 220 -10.91 -7.98 -13.63
CA LEU A 220 -9.61 -8.43 -14.18
C LEU A 220 -9.61 -8.45 -15.70
N THR A 221 -10.71 -8.83 -16.33
CA THR A 221 -10.87 -8.76 -17.78
C THR A 221 -10.67 -7.33 -18.29
N ASN A 222 -11.27 -6.34 -17.63
CA ASN A 222 -11.07 -4.93 -17.95
C ASN A 222 -9.65 -4.45 -17.66
N LEU A 223 -9.10 -4.81 -16.50
CA LEU A 223 -7.74 -4.42 -16.09
C LEU A 223 -6.69 -4.90 -17.08
N ASN A 224 -6.78 -6.15 -17.52
CA ASN A 224 -5.80 -6.80 -18.40
C ASN A 224 -6.05 -6.53 -19.90
N SER A 225 -7.21 -5.94 -20.28
CA SER A 225 -7.50 -5.62 -21.66
C SER A 225 -6.47 -4.61 -22.21
N GLY A 226 -5.92 -4.89 -23.43
CA GLY A 226 -4.94 -4.02 -24.06
C GLY A 226 -3.52 -4.07 -23.47
N GLY A 227 -3.25 -5.03 -22.58
CA GLY A 227 -1.92 -5.32 -22.04
C GLY A 227 -1.75 -4.99 -20.57
N ASP A 228 -0.65 -5.50 -20.01
CA ASP A 228 -0.39 -5.52 -18.57
C ASP A 228 0.25 -4.24 -18.02
N THR A 229 0.89 -3.45 -18.89
CA THR A 229 1.80 -2.38 -18.47
C THR A 229 1.45 -1.04 -19.05
N MET A 230 1.86 0.02 -18.38
CA MET A 230 1.78 1.41 -18.85
C MET A 230 3.18 1.92 -19.19
N SER A 231 3.27 2.69 -20.28
CA SER A 231 4.53 3.32 -20.70
C SER A 231 5.10 4.23 -19.59
N GLY A 232 6.42 4.22 -19.43
CA GLY A 232 7.14 5.06 -18.46
C GLY A 232 7.14 4.53 -17.01
N VAL A 233 6.63 3.30 -16.80
CA VAL A 233 6.68 2.58 -15.51
C VAL A 233 7.48 1.29 -15.70
N ASN A 234 8.38 0.99 -14.74
CA ASN A 234 9.07 -0.30 -14.65
C ASN A 234 8.27 -1.25 -13.75
N TYR A 235 8.26 -2.53 -14.09
CA TYR A 235 7.53 -3.54 -13.35
C TYR A 235 8.46 -4.68 -12.93
N THR A 236 8.38 -5.04 -11.67
CA THR A 236 9.03 -6.23 -11.12
C THR A 236 7.98 -7.08 -10.43
N VAL A 237 7.93 -8.36 -10.75
CA VAL A 237 7.07 -9.34 -10.07
C VAL A 237 7.95 -10.37 -9.40
N VAL A 238 7.69 -10.64 -8.14
CA VAL A 238 8.30 -11.74 -7.38
C VAL A 238 7.21 -12.72 -7.01
N ALA A 239 7.33 -13.95 -7.48
CA ALA A 239 6.39 -15.04 -7.23
C ALA A 239 7.09 -16.20 -6.52
N THR A 240 6.32 -17.06 -5.89
CA THR A 240 6.82 -18.30 -5.29
C THR A 240 6.10 -19.52 -5.85
N ARG A 241 6.83 -20.62 -6.05
CA ARG A 241 6.24 -21.88 -6.54
C ARG A 241 5.27 -22.52 -5.53
N THR A 242 5.43 -22.16 -4.27
CA THR A 242 4.63 -22.64 -3.13
C THR A 242 3.45 -21.74 -2.81
N ASP A 243 3.07 -20.83 -3.73
CA ASP A 243 1.90 -19.98 -3.60
C ASP A 243 0.61 -20.83 -3.64
N GLU A 244 -0.17 -20.77 -2.57
CA GLU A 244 -1.43 -21.47 -2.41
C GLU A 244 -2.66 -20.59 -2.72
N VAL A 245 -2.45 -19.30 -2.89
CA VAL A 245 -3.49 -18.30 -3.18
C VAL A 245 -3.53 -17.97 -4.67
N VAL A 246 -2.43 -17.48 -5.22
CA VAL A 246 -2.31 -17.15 -6.65
C VAL A 246 -1.82 -18.39 -7.40
N THR A 247 -2.78 -19.23 -7.81
CA THR A 247 -2.50 -20.52 -8.44
C THR A 247 -3.04 -20.58 -9.87
N PRO A 248 -2.21 -21.02 -10.85
CA PRO A 248 -0.77 -21.29 -10.72
C PRO A 248 0.01 -20.00 -10.42
N TYR A 249 1.15 -20.08 -9.73
CA TYR A 249 1.94 -18.90 -9.34
C TYR A 249 2.31 -18.00 -10.54
N THR A 250 2.36 -18.55 -11.75
CA THR A 250 2.59 -17.81 -12.99
C THR A 250 1.46 -16.83 -13.35
N SER A 251 0.28 -16.96 -12.72
CA SER A 251 -0.81 -15.96 -12.82
C SER A 251 -0.41 -14.60 -12.22
N ALA A 252 0.62 -14.56 -11.39
CA ALA A 252 1.22 -13.33 -10.90
C ALA A 252 2.03 -12.57 -11.97
N TYR A 253 2.56 -13.26 -12.98
CA TYR A 253 3.51 -12.68 -13.95
C TYR A 253 2.83 -11.68 -14.88
N LEU A 254 3.60 -10.67 -15.26
CA LEU A 254 3.21 -9.68 -16.26
C LEU A 254 4.00 -9.87 -17.56
N THR A 255 3.46 -9.31 -18.63
CA THR A 255 4.09 -9.26 -19.94
C THR A 255 4.34 -7.82 -20.38
N GLY A 256 5.49 -7.55 -20.99
CA GLY A 256 5.86 -6.21 -21.47
C GLY A 256 7.36 -5.98 -21.48
N SER A 257 7.81 -4.97 -22.22
CA SER A 257 9.24 -4.68 -22.40
C SER A 257 9.93 -4.12 -21.15
N THR A 258 9.16 -3.63 -20.19
CA THR A 258 9.67 -3.06 -18.91
C THR A 258 9.36 -3.97 -17.72
N VAL A 259 9.08 -5.25 -17.97
CA VAL A 259 8.73 -6.25 -16.95
C VAL A 259 9.92 -7.16 -16.68
N THR A 260 10.17 -7.39 -15.39
CA THR A 260 11.05 -8.45 -14.90
C THR A 260 10.25 -9.34 -13.93
N ASN A 261 10.14 -10.62 -14.27
CA ASN A 261 9.49 -11.62 -13.42
C ASN A 261 10.53 -12.48 -12.74
N HIS A 262 10.43 -12.65 -11.44
CA HIS A 262 11.29 -13.49 -10.60
C HIS A 262 10.47 -14.58 -9.92
N ARG A 263 11.10 -15.73 -9.69
CA ARG A 263 10.60 -16.77 -8.81
C ARG A 263 11.61 -17.00 -7.69
N LEU A 264 11.20 -17.08 -6.44
CA LEU A 264 12.10 -17.28 -5.30
C LEU A 264 13.01 -18.50 -5.48
N GLN A 265 12.45 -19.60 -6.01
CA GLN A 265 13.17 -20.86 -6.21
C GLN A 265 14.22 -20.82 -7.33
N ASP A 266 14.30 -19.74 -8.10
CA ASP A 266 15.42 -19.51 -9.05
C ASP A 266 16.68 -19.03 -8.31
N TYR A 267 16.52 -18.53 -7.09
CA TYR A 267 17.58 -18.04 -6.20
C TYR A 267 17.90 -19.03 -5.08
N CYS A 268 16.89 -19.75 -4.59
CA CYS A 268 17.03 -20.81 -3.58
C CYS A 268 16.04 -21.94 -3.89
N LEU A 269 16.53 -23.05 -4.44
CA LEU A 269 15.67 -24.15 -4.90
C LEU A 269 14.79 -24.74 -3.78
N VAL A 270 15.26 -24.70 -2.55
CA VAL A 270 14.58 -25.26 -1.37
C VAL A 270 13.75 -24.21 -0.61
N ASP A 271 13.65 -23.00 -1.14
CA ASP A 271 12.79 -21.97 -0.55
C ASP A 271 11.33 -22.46 -0.54
N GLY A 272 10.73 -22.46 0.64
CA GLY A 272 9.35 -22.91 0.88
C GLY A 272 8.42 -21.76 1.25
N THR A 273 8.85 -20.51 1.07
CA THR A 273 8.04 -19.33 1.36
C THR A 273 6.75 -19.36 0.53
N GLU A 274 5.62 -19.26 1.19
CA GLU A 274 4.27 -19.27 0.63
C GLU A 274 3.74 -17.83 0.45
N HIS A 275 2.48 -17.71 0.01
CA HIS A 275 1.88 -16.44 -0.38
C HIS A 275 1.99 -15.33 0.67
N ILE A 276 1.59 -15.63 1.92
CA ILE A 276 1.47 -14.60 2.95
C ILE A 276 2.80 -14.18 3.58
N ASN A 277 3.81 -15.07 3.63
CA ASN A 277 5.12 -14.74 4.20
C ASN A 277 6.12 -14.16 3.18
N ILE A 278 5.74 -14.02 1.90
CA ILE A 278 6.63 -13.49 0.87
C ILE A 278 7.14 -12.08 1.18
N THR A 279 6.36 -11.28 1.93
CA THR A 279 6.74 -9.91 2.35
C THR A 279 7.84 -9.90 3.44
N TYR A 280 8.11 -11.04 4.06
CA TYR A 280 9.14 -11.26 5.08
C TYR A 280 10.32 -12.09 4.58
N ASP A 281 10.20 -12.66 3.38
CA ASP A 281 11.24 -13.46 2.78
C ASP A 281 12.46 -12.62 2.40
N HIS A 282 13.67 -13.08 2.77
CA HIS A 282 14.89 -12.31 2.56
C HIS A 282 15.27 -12.17 1.08
N ILE A 283 14.96 -13.19 0.24
CA ILE A 283 15.19 -13.14 -1.20
C ILE A 283 14.22 -12.13 -1.83
N ALA A 284 12.93 -12.21 -1.47
CA ALA A 284 11.92 -11.25 -1.94
C ALA A 284 12.28 -9.81 -1.55
N ILE A 285 12.68 -9.59 -0.29
CA ILE A 285 13.14 -8.27 0.19
C ILE A 285 14.34 -7.78 -0.62
N GLN A 286 15.32 -8.66 -0.92
CA GLN A 286 16.47 -8.25 -1.73
C GLN A 286 16.07 -7.95 -3.18
N LEU A 287 15.14 -8.70 -3.76
CA LEU A 287 14.63 -8.42 -5.11
C LEU A 287 13.85 -7.08 -5.17
N VAL A 288 13.12 -6.73 -4.11
CA VAL A 288 12.54 -5.38 -3.97
C VAL A 288 13.62 -4.31 -3.99
N ARG A 289 14.67 -4.46 -3.17
CA ARG A 289 15.81 -3.51 -3.12
C ARG A 289 16.47 -3.36 -4.48
N ASN A 290 16.69 -4.47 -5.20
CA ASN A 290 17.26 -4.48 -6.54
C ASN A 290 16.39 -3.72 -7.56
N ALA A 291 15.06 -3.87 -7.46
CA ALA A 291 14.12 -3.18 -8.35
C ALA A 291 14.06 -1.67 -8.09
N LEU A 292 14.21 -1.26 -6.82
CA LEU A 292 14.20 0.15 -6.40
C LEU A 292 15.55 0.85 -6.68
N ASP A 293 16.66 0.11 -6.59
CA ASP A 293 18.03 0.61 -6.84
C ASP A 293 18.83 -0.40 -7.70
N PRO A 294 18.56 -0.44 -9.02
CA PRO A 294 19.22 -1.38 -9.91
C PRO A 294 20.74 -1.13 -10.08
N ALA A 295 21.23 0.06 -9.72
CA ALA A 295 22.67 0.36 -9.79
C ALA A 295 23.47 -0.40 -8.71
N HIS A 296 22.85 -0.77 -7.59
CA HIS A 296 23.46 -1.51 -6.50
C HIS A 296 22.86 -2.91 -6.32
N ALA A 297 22.22 -3.42 -7.39
CA ALA A 297 21.58 -4.74 -7.37
C ALA A 297 22.62 -5.87 -7.20
N TRP A 298 22.27 -6.89 -6.43
CA TRP A 298 23.04 -8.12 -6.31
C TRP A 298 22.11 -9.35 -6.27
N THR A 299 22.64 -10.51 -6.64
CA THR A 299 21.85 -11.74 -6.74
C THR A 299 21.75 -12.42 -5.37
N PRO A 300 20.53 -12.49 -4.74
CA PRO A 300 20.36 -13.21 -3.48
C PRO A 300 20.54 -14.72 -3.67
N ASN A 301 20.69 -15.43 -2.54
CA ASN A 301 20.75 -16.90 -2.52
C ASN A 301 20.13 -17.40 -1.21
N CYS A 302 20.18 -18.73 -0.95
CA CYS A 302 19.56 -19.32 0.25
C CYS A 302 20.10 -18.79 1.61
N LEU A 303 21.23 -18.10 1.63
CA LEU A 303 21.93 -17.70 2.87
C LEU A 303 22.01 -16.18 3.04
N THR A 304 21.71 -15.40 2.00
CA THR A 304 21.92 -13.94 2.00
C THR A 304 20.73 -13.21 1.41
#